data_c3c38cda3f0c27d04d032ad270d37e08
#
_entry.id   c3c38cda3f0c27d04d032ad270d37e08
#
_cell.length_a   1.000
_cell.length_b   1.000
_cell.length_c   1.000
_cell.angle_alpha   90.00
_cell.angle_beta   90.00
_cell.angle_gamma   90.00
#
_symmetry.space_group_name_H-M   'P 1'
#
loop_
_entity.id
_entity.type
_entity.pdbx_description
1 polymer ?
#
loop_
_entity_poly.entity_id
_entity_poly.type
_entity_poly.pdbx_seq_one_letter_code
_entity_poly.pdbx_strand_id
1 'polypeptide(L)'
;MRFSLPCPCCAGATPPPGVTRRAVLAGLGAAAAGPAFALPEGPARALAAAGAERRLSLVHAADDERWEGVYWRDGAYVPDALAALAHLLRDRTSGAVGEMDPELYDILLLLDRRIVGRGFVVISAYRTAETQAALAARWGRAAANSFHVQGRAIDVRRPGLHALGLVGAANQLRAGGVGLYRGASPYVHLDTGAVRRW
;
A
#
# COMPACT_ATOMS: atom_id res chain seq x y z
N MET A 1 -14.08 0.49 30.34
CA MET A 1 -13.84 -0.72 29.54
C MET A 1 -13.70 -0.30 28.09
N ARG A 2 -12.49 -0.35 27.52
CA ARG A 2 -12.23 0.04 26.12
C ARG A 2 -12.18 -1.23 25.27
N PHE A 3 -13.24 -1.51 24.54
CA PHE A 3 -13.25 -2.55 23.52
C PHE A 3 -12.48 -2.06 22.30
N SER A 4 -11.28 -2.51 22.15
CA SER A 4 -10.48 -2.34 20.95
C SER A 4 -10.51 -3.65 20.20
N LEU A 5 -11.14 -3.69 19.05
CA LEU A 5 -11.18 -4.86 18.18
C LEU A 5 -9.79 -5.21 17.64
N PRO A 6 -9.41 -6.49 17.50
CA PRO A 6 -8.15 -6.89 16.88
C PRO A 6 -8.08 -6.43 15.43
N CYS A 7 -6.89 -6.06 14.97
CA CYS A 7 -6.66 -5.66 13.58
C CYS A 7 -6.82 -6.87 12.65
N PRO A 8 -7.79 -6.88 11.71
CA PRO A 8 -7.99 -8.00 10.79
C PRO A 8 -6.82 -8.23 9.80
N CYS A 9 -5.94 -7.23 9.62
CA CYS A 9 -4.72 -7.42 8.81
C CYS A 9 -3.79 -8.47 9.38
N CYS A 10 -4.04 -8.86 10.64
CA CYS A 10 -3.21 -9.75 11.41
C CYS A 10 -3.84 -11.15 11.57
N ALA A 11 -5.06 -11.38 11.11
CA ALA A 11 -5.67 -12.70 11.09
C ALA A 11 -5.11 -13.47 9.87
N GLY A 12 -4.36 -14.55 10.13
CA GLY A 12 -3.67 -15.34 9.12
C GLY A 12 -4.58 -15.78 7.99
N ALA A 13 -4.26 -15.40 6.76
CA ALA A 13 -4.78 -16.01 5.58
C ALA A 13 -4.00 -17.31 5.33
N THR A 14 -4.65 -18.45 5.48
CA THR A 14 -4.11 -19.74 5.03
C THR A 14 -3.94 -19.69 3.51
N PRO A 15 -2.79 -20.08 2.95
CA PRO A 15 -2.61 -20.15 1.51
C PRO A 15 -3.51 -21.26 0.92
N PRO A 16 -4.08 -21.07 -0.27
CA PRO A 16 -4.83 -22.12 -0.95
C PRO A 16 -3.91 -23.29 -1.35
N PRO A 17 -4.42 -24.53 -1.41
CA PRO A 17 -3.63 -25.71 -1.76
C PRO A 17 -3.07 -25.61 -3.18
N GLY A 18 -1.85 -26.12 -3.34
CA GLY A 18 -0.99 -25.96 -4.48
C GLY A 18 -1.60 -26.32 -5.83
N VAL A 19 -1.33 -25.46 -6.81
CA VAL A 19 -1.49 -25.77 -8.23
C VAL A 19 -0.16 -26.30 -8.74
N THR A 20 -0.17 -27.59 -9.09
CA THR A 20 0.96 -28.29 -9.69
C THR A 20 1.27 -27.75 -11.08
N ARG A 21 2.55 -27.42 -11.30
CA ARG A 21 3.11 -27.14 -12.62
C ARG A 21 3.13 -28.44 -13.44
N ARG A 22 2.24 -28.58 -14.40
CA ARG A 22 2.49 -29.44 -15.59
C ARG A 22 1.50 -29.15 -16.71
N ALA A 23 2.06 -29.16 -17.90
CA ALA A 23 1.44 -29.27 -19.22
C ALA A 23 0.95 -27.93 -19.83
N VAL A 24 1.21 -27.58 -21.07
CA VAL A 24 1.95 -28.19 -22.17
C VAL A 24 1.80 -27.28 -23.38
N LEU A 25 2.81 -27.23 -24.17
CA LEU A 25 2.83 -26.78 -25.56
C LEU A 25 1.84 -27.55 -26.41
N ALA A 26 1.03 -26.89 -27.19
CA ALA A 26 0.74 -27.15 -28.62
C ALA A 26 -0.61 -26.55 -29.03
N GLY A 27 -0.63 -25.82 -30.15
CA GLY A 27 -1.88 -25.41 -30.82
C GLY A 27 -1.75 -24.07 -31.55
N LEU A 28 -1.05 -24.04 -32.69
CA LEU A 28 -1.27 -23.06 -33.74
C LEU A 28 -2.68 -23.20 -34.31
N GLY A 29 -3.45 -22.11 -34.38
CA GLY A 29 -4.67 -22.14 -35.15
C GLY A 29 -5.63 -20.96 -34.89
N ALA A 30 -5.81 -20.16 -35.94
CA ALA A 30 -6.95 -19.29 -36.24
C ALA A 30 -7.20 -18.07 -35.32
N ALA A 31 -6.84 -16.91 -35.86
CA ALA A 31 -7.33 -15.61 -35.38
C ALA A 31 -8.86 -15.51 -35.58
N ALA A 32 -9.61 -15.78 -34.51
CA ALA A 32 -10.98 -15.31 -34.40
C ALA A 32 -10.94 -13.98 -33.62
N ALA A 33 -11.40 -12.90 -34.28
CA ALA A 33 -11.68 -11.64 -33.60
C ALA A 33 -12.78 -11.90 -32.55
N GLY A 34 -12.36 -12.24 -31.34
CA GLY A 34 -13.26 -12.36 -30.18
C GLY A 34 -13.69 -10.96 -29.74
N PRO A 35 -14.85 -10.85 -29.07
CA PRO A 35 -15.35 -9.56 -28.57
C PRO A 35 -14.29 -8.93 -27.69
N ALA A 36 -14.03 -7.64 -27.90
CA ALA A 36 -13.14 -6.83 -27.08
C ALA A 36 -13.64 -6.93 -25.63
N PHE A 37 -12.98 -7.75 -24.84
CA PHE A 37 -13.19 -7.76 -23.39
C PHE A 37 -12.89 -6.35 -22.90
N ALA A 38 -13.94 -5.64 -22.45
CA ALA A 38 -13.76 -4.41 -21.72
C ALA A 38 -12.87 -4.73 -20.52
N LEU A 39 -11.66 -4.18 -20.53
CA LEU A 39 -10.75 -4.30 -19.40
C LEU A 39 -11.46 -3.81 -18.15
N PRO A 40 -11.40 -4.54 -17.03
CA PRO A 40 -12.06 -4.12 -15.81
C PRO A 40 -11.60 -2.69 -15.45
N GLU A 41 -12.53 -1.84 -15.06
CA GLU A 41 -12.25 -0.51 -14.53
C GLU A 41 -11.53 -0.69 -13.19
N GLY A 42 -10.21 -0.82 -13.23
CA GLY A 42 -9.38 -1.10 -12.08
C GLY A 42 -8.23 -0.09 -11.95
N PRO A 43 -7.44 -0.19 -10.88
CA PRO A 43 -6.28 0.66 -10.63
C PRO A 43 -5.33 0.76 -11.83
N ALA A 44 -5.12 -0.33 -12.56
CA ALA A 44 -4.24 -0.37 -13.73
C ALA A 44 -4.64 0.60 -14.84
N ARG A 45 -5.95 0.75 -15.14
CA ARG A 45 -6.43 1.71 -16.14
C ARG A 45 -6.27 3.16 -15.67
N ALA A 46 -6.53 3.40 -14.40
CA ALA A 46 -6.34 4.73 -13.80
C ALA A 46 -4.85 5.12 -13.79
N LEU A 47 -3.95 4.15 -13.63
CA LEU A 47 -2.51 4.35 -13.73
C LEU A 47 -2.04 4.57 -15.16
N ALA A 48 -2.60 3.88 -16.16
CA ALA A 48 -2.32 4.13 -17.57
C ALA A 48 -2.70 5.56 -17.99
N ALA A 49 -3.79 6.10 -17.42
CA ALA A 49 -4.20 7.49 -17.61
C ALA A 49 -3.36 8.50 -16.80
N ALA A 50 -2.41 8.02 -15.99
CA ALA A 50 -1.61 8.86 -15.11
C ALA A 50 -0.54 9.70 -15.82
N GLY A 51 -0.34 9.51 -17.12
CA GLY A 51 0.66 10.24 -17.92
C GLY A 51 2.04 9.58 -17.89
N ALA A 52 2.99 10.22 -18.58
CA ALA A 52 4.35 9.70 -18.74
C ALA A 52 5.16 9.70 -17.43
N GLU A 53 4.79 10.49 -16.44
CA GLU A 53 5.43 10.54 -15.13
C GLU A 53 4.43 10.38 -13.99
N ARG A 54 4.83 9.62 -12.96
CA ARG A 54 4.09 9.52 -11.69
C ARG A 54 4.92 10.17 -10.58
N ARG A 55 4.28 11.10 -9.87
CA ARG A 55 4.92 11.90 -8.81
C ARG A 55 4.20 11.71 -7.49
N LEU A 56 4.95 11.75 -6.41
CA LEU A 56 4.41 11.78 -5.04
C LEU A 56 5.11 12.83 -4.20
N SER A 57 4.44 13.26 -3.13
CA SER A 57 5.00 14.06 -2.05
C SER A 57 4.65 13.40 -0.73
N LEU A 58 5.65 13.01 0.05
CA LEU A 58 5.52 12.34 1.33
C LEU A 58 6.31 13.08 2.41
N VAL A 59 5.76 13.14 3.61
CA VAL A 59 6.42 13.67 4.82
C VAL A 59 6.28 12.62 5.91
N HIS A 60 7.36 12.28 6.61
CA HIS A 60 7.28 11.36 7.74
C HIS A 60 6.97 12.12 9.04
N ALA A 61 5.93 11.66 9.78
CA ALA A 61 5.42 12.36 10.97
C ALA A 61 6.37 12.38 12.16
N ALA A 62 7.40 11.54 12.20
CA ALA A 62 8.32 11.43 13.34
C ALA A 62 9.40 12.52 13.36
N ASP A 63 9.84 12.97 12.20
CA ASP A 63 11.02 13.84 12.06
C ASP A 63 10.90 14.85 10.92
N ASP A 64 9.71 14.96 10.30
CA ASP A 64 9.42 15.83 9.16
C ASP A 64 10.33 15.60 7.93
N GLU A 65 11.02 14.44 7.87
CA GLU A 65 11.78 14.05 6.69
C GLU A 65 10.85 13.96 5.48
N ARG A 66 11.29 14.48 4.33
CA ARG A 66 10.44 14.70 3.16
C ARG A 66 11.03 14.06 1.92
N TRP A 67 10.16 13.59 1.06
CA TRP A 67 10.50 13.21 -0.29
C TRP A 67 9.42 13.71 -1.25
N GLU A 68 9.85 14.35 -2.33
CA GLU A 68 8.99 14.76 -3.43
C GLU A 68 9.72 14.50 -4.74
N GLY A 69 9.08 13.81 -5.67
CA GLY A 69 9.73 13.49 -6.94
C GLY A 69 8.93 12.56 -7.83
N VAL A 70 9.57 12.20 -8.93
CA VAL A 70 9.08 11.20 -9.90
C VAL A 70 9.58 9.85 -9.48
N TYR A 71 8.67 8.90 -9.23
CA TYR A 71 9.01 7.52 -8.88
C TYR A 71 8.78 6.54 -10.03
N TRP A 72 8.10 6.96 -11.10
CA TRP A 72 7.86 6.18 -12.31
C TRP A 72 7.93 7.08 -13.54
N ARG A 73 8.67 6.66 -14.56
CA ARG A 73 8.87 7.40 -15.82
C ARG A 73 9.16 6.42 -16.95
N ASP A 74 8.71 6.74 -18.15
CA ASP A 74 9.02 6.01 -19.40
C ASP A 74 8.71 4.50 -19.32
N GLY A 75 7.63 4.14 -18.65
CA GLY A 75 7.19 2.76 -18.52
C GLY A 75 7.84 1.96 -17.38
N ALA A 76 8.70 2.58 -16.55
CA ALA A 76 9.40 1.90 -15.47
C ALA A 76 9.45 2.71 -14.17
N TYR A 77 9.61 2.01 -13.06
CA TYR A 77 9.96 2.63 -11.79
C TYR A 77 11.39 3.16 -11.84
N VAL A 78 11.62 4.31 -11.22
CA VAL A 78 12.92 4.97 -11.12
C VAL A 78 13.69 4.40 -9.92
N PRO A 79 14.79 3.63 -10.11
CA PRO A 79 15.46 2.93 -9.00
C PRO A 79 15.92 3.83 -7.88
N ASP A 80 16.52 4.99 -8.20
CA ASP A 80 17.00 5.94 -7.19
C ASP A 80 15.84 6.54 -6.38
N ALA A 81 14.68 6.77 -7.02
CA ALA A 81 13.49 7.24 -6.34
C ALA A 81 12.93 6.15 -5.41
N LEU A 82 12.92 4.87 -5.84
CA LEU A 82 12.51 3.77 -4.97
C LEU A 82 13.45 3.61 -3.77
N ALA A 83 14.75 3.74 -3.96
CA ALA A 83 15.73 3.69 -2.86
C ALA A 83 15.53 4.86 -1.88
N ALA A 84 15.32 6.08 -2.36
CA ALA A 84 15.05 7.24 -1.53
C ALA A 84 13.71 7.11 -0.76
N LEU A 85 12.68 6.57 -1.41
CA LEU A 85 11.39 6.28 -0.77
C LEU A 85 11.53 5.19 0.29
N ALA A 86 12.26 4.10 0.01
CA ALA A 86 12.53 3.06 1.00
C ALA A 86 13.27 3.61 2.22
N HIS A 87 14.22 4.53 2.03
CA HIS A 87 14.90 5.23 3.12
C HIS A 87 13.94 6.09 3.95
N LEU A 88 13.08 6.88 3.29
CA LEU A 88 12.06 7.68 3.98
C LEU A 88 11.12 6.78 4.79
N LEU A 89 10.77 5.61 4.26
CA LEU A 89 9.78 4.67 4.81
C LEU A 89 10.38 3.60 5.73
N ARG A 90 11.66 3.74 6.09
CA ARG A 90 12.39 2.81 6.97
C ARG A 90 11.73 2.64 8.35
N ASP A 91 12.06 1.58 9.02
CA ASP A 91 11.69 1.37 10.41
C ASP A 91 12.33 2.44 11.31
N ARG A 92 11.53 3.32 11.88
CA ARG A 92 12.03 4.42 12.73
C ARG A 92 12.52 3.96 14.10
N THR A 93 12.22 2.74 14.49
CA THR A 93 12.69 2.18 15.77
C THR A 93 14.09 1.60 15.64
N SER A 94 14.33 0.81 14.61
CA SER A 94 15.62 0.14 14.37
C SER A 94 16.54 0.90 13.40
N GLY A 95 16.00 1.83 12.61
CA GLY A 95 16.70 2.48 11.50
C GLY A 95 16.84 1.61 10.25
N ALA A 96 16.33 0.39 10.27
CA ALA A 96 16.47 -0.55 9.16
C ALA A 96 15.65 -0.10 7.94
N VAL A 97 16.29 -0.10 6.77
CA VAL A 97 15.67 0.14 5.48
C VAL A 97 15.23 -1.22 4.92
N GLY A 98 13.95 -1.35 4.59
CA GLY A 98 13.39 -2.53 3.92
C GLY A 98 12.94 -2.20 2.52
N GLU A 99 12.83 -3.23 1.69
CA GLU A 99 12.24 -3.10 0.37
C GLU A 99 10.73 -2.84 0.50
N MET A 100 10.25 -1.83 -0.22
CA MET A 100 8.83 -1.46 -0.25
C MET A 100 8.20 -1.87 -1.57
N ASP A 101 7.00 -2.44 -1.50
CA ASP A 101 6.20 -2.76 -2.68
C ASP A 101 5.82 -1.48 -3.44
N PRO A 102 6.28 -1.29 -4.69
CA PRO A 102 6.00 -0.08 -5.45
C PRO A 102 4.51 0.14 -5.75
N GLU A 103 3.67 -0.88 -5.67
CA GLU A 103 2.22 -0.73 -5.82
C GLU A 103 1.62 0.18 -4.74
N LEU A 104 2.25 0.29 -3.56
CA LEU A 104 1.84 1.26 -2.53
C LEU A 104 1.92 2.70 -3.04
N TYR A 105 2.95 3.03 -3.81
CA TYR A 105 3.11 4.37 -4.38
C TYR A 105 2.03 4.65 -5.43
N ASP A 106 1.66 3.64 -6.18
CA ASP A 106 0.57 3.72 -7.16
C ASP A 106 -0.78 3.93 -6.49
N ILE A 107 -1.05 3.23 -5.38
CA ILE A 107 -2.25 3.45 -4.55
C ILE A 107 -2.29 4.88 -4.02
N LEU A 108 -1.18 5.38 -3.49
CA LEU A 108 -1.09 6.76 -2.98
C LEU A 108 -1.30 7.78 -4.09
N LEU A 109 -0.73 7.59 -5.27
CA LEU A 109 -0.94 8.45 -6.43
C LEU A 109 -2.43 8.49 -6.85
N LEU A 110 -3.08 7.34 -6.91
CA LEU A 110 -4.49 7.28 -7.27
C LEU A 110 -5.38 7.99 -6.23
N LEU A 111 -5.02 7.91 -4.96
CA LEU A 111 -5.66 8.68 -3.89
C LEU A 111 -5.38 10.18 -4.04
N ASP A 112 -4.12 10.56 -4.28
CA ASP A 112 -3.71 11.96 -4.44
C ASP A 112 -4.50 12.69 -5.55
N ARG A 113 -4.85 11.95 -6.61
CA ARG A 113 -5.64 12.47 -7.73
C ARG A 113 -7.15 12.57 -7.48
N ARG A 114 -7.67 11.82 -6.50
CA ARG A 114 -9.11 11.76 -6.18
C ARG A 114 -9.53 12.70 -5.07
N ILE A 115 -8.58 13.10 -4.23
CA ILE A 115 -8.85 13.92 -3.05
C ILE A 115 -8.17 15.28 -3.15
N VAL A 116 -8.81 16.29 -2.59
CA VAL A 116 -8.29 17.67 -2.58
C VAL A 116 -7.01 17.76 -1.75
N GLY A 117 -6.11 18.65 -2.15
CA GLY A 117 -4.81 18.86 -1.53
C GLY A 117 -3.71 18.03 -2.20
N ARG A 118 -2.52 17.98 -1.60
CA ARG A 118 -1.35 17.23 -2.10
C ARG A 118 -0.60 16.54 -0.99
N GLY A 119 0.00 15.39 -1.32
CA GLY A 119 0.92 14.66 -0.48
C GLY A 119 0.28 13.97 0.71
N PHE A 120 1.05 13.16 1.38
CA PHE A 120 0.63 12.40 2.56
C PHE A 120 1.62 12.56 3.69
N VAL A 121 1.12 12.50 4.92
CA VAL A 121 1.92 12.35 6.13
C VAL A 121 1.97 10.87 6.49
N VAL A 122 3.17 10.29 6.45
CA VAL A 122 3.43 8.90 6.79
C VAL A 122 3.56 8.76 8.30
N ILE A 123 2.80 7.86 8.89
CA ILE A 123 2.83 7.55 10.32
C ILE A 123 3.74 6.36 10.59
N SER A 124 3.70 5.35 9.72
CA SER A 124 4.52 4.15 9.78
C SER A 124 4.49 3.46 8.42
N ALA A 125 5.58 2.78 8.06
CA ALA A 125 5.63 1.97 6.85
C ALA A 125 6.38 0.67 7.11
N TYR A 126 7.62 0.50 6.65
CA TYR A 126 8.40 -0.70 6.95
C TYR A 126 8.63 -0.88 8.45
N ARG A 127 8.58 -2.11 8.90
CA ARG A 127 8.95 -2.53 10.27
C ARG A 127 9.73 -3.82 10.21
N THR A 128 10.82 -3.91 10.98
CA THR A 128 11.47 -5.20 11.19
C THR A 128 10.57 -6.15 11.98
N ALA A 129 10.86 -7.45 11.91
CA ALA A 129 10.12 -8.44 12.69
C ALA A 129 10.24 -8.18 14.20
N GLU A 130 11.41 -7.71 14.66
CA GLU A 130 11.69 -7.36 16.04
C GLU A 130 10.86 -6.15 16.49
N THR A 131 10.84 -5.07 15.69
CA THR A 131 10.00 -3.91 15.97
C THR A 131 8.53 -4.31 16.02
N GLN A 132 8.08 -5.13 15.07
CA GLN A 132 6.71 -5.63 15.04
C GLN A 132 6.38 -6.49 16.27
N ALA A 133 7.29 -7.37 16.70
CA ALA A 133 7.13 -8.19 17.90
C ALA A 133 7.05 -7.33 19.18
N ALA A 134 7.90 -6.31 19.28
CA ALA A 134 7.89 -5.37 20.42
C ALA A 134 6.56 -4.58 20.47
N LEU A 135 6.02 -4.16 19.32
CA LEU A 135 4.71 -3.53 19.23
C LEU A 135 3.58 -4.50 19.63
N ALA A 136 3.69 -5.78 19.24
CA ALA A 136 2.75 -6.83 19.63
C ALA A 136 2.71 -7.02 21.15
N ALA A 137 3.89 -7.14 21.76
CA ALA A 137 4.02 -7.28 23.20
C ALA A 137 3.45 -6.07 23.96
N ARG A 138 3.69 -4.87 23.47
CA ARG A 138 3.22 -3.63 24.10
C ARG A 138 1.71 -3.40 23.98
N TRP A 139 1.12 -3.76 22.82
CA TRP A 139 -0.27 -3.43 22.49
C TRP A 139 -1.19 -4.66 22.47
N GLY A 140 -0.64 -5.87 22.62
CA GLY A 140 -1.40 -7.14 22.64
C GLY A 140 -2.06 -7.51 21.31
N ARG A 141 -1.64 -6.92 20.17
CA ARG A 141 -2.44 -6.93 18.94
C ARG A 141 -1.68 -6.93 17.62
N ALA A 142 -0.36 -6.98 17.62
CA ALA A 142 0.39 -6.99 16.37
C ALA A 142 0.66 -8.43 15.95
N ALA A 143 0.17 -8.85 14.78
CA ALA A 143 0.44 -10.18 14.26
C ALA A 143 1.85 -10.30 13.71
N ALA A 144 2.43 -11.49 13.85
CA ALA A 144 3.74 -11.82 13.29
C ALA A 144 3.79 -11.65 11.75
N ASN A 145 2.67 -11.83 11.06
CA ASN A 145 2.54 -11.73 9.60
C ASN A 145 2.03 -10.34 9.14
N SER A 146 2.48 -9.27 9.77
CA SER A 146 2.11 -7.92 9.37
C SER A 146 2.64 -7.56 7.98
N PHE A 147 1.81 -6.97 7.12
CA PHE A 147 2.24 -6.44 5.83
C PHE A 147 3.31 -5.34 5.94
N HIS A 148 3.43 -4.67 7.08
CA HIS A 148 4.53 -3.75 7.36
C HIS A 148 5.89 -4.45 7.36
N VAL A 149 5.97 -5.68 7.88
CA VAL A 149 7.21 -6.48 7.88
C VAL A 149 7.60 -6.94 6.47
N GLN A 150 6.61 -7.03 5.58
CA GLN A 150 6.82 -7.41 4.18
C GLN A 150 7.06 -6.19 3.26
N GLY A 151 7.11 -4.96 3.81
CA GLY A 151 7.18 -3.75 3.00
C GLY A 151 5.92 -3.47 2.16
N ARG A 152 4.80 -4.08 2.50
CA ARG A 152 3.55 -4.06 1.73
C ARG A 152 2.43 -3.26 2.38
N ALA A 153 2.74 -2.46 3.40
CA ALA A 153 1.77 -1.60 4.08
C ALA A 153 2.34 -0.24 4.42
N ILE A 154 1.44 0.74 4.48
CA ILE A 154 1.74 2.11 4.89
C ILE A 154 0.56 2.68 5.68
N ASP A 155 0.88 3.34 6.78
CA ASP A 155 -0.06 4.09 7.60
C ASP A 155 0.06 5.58 7.29
N VAL A 156 -1.01 6.22 6.84
CA VAL A 156 -0.96 7.60 6.35
C VAL A 156 -2.10 8.49 6.85
N ARG A 157 -1.84 9.79 6.81
CA ARG A 157 -2.85 10.84 6.87
C ARG A 157 -2.80 11.70 5.62
N ARG A 158 -3.91 12.36 5.34
CA ARG A 158 -3.99 13.41 4.32
C ARG A 158 -4.15 14.75 5.00
N PRO A 159 -3.23 15.72 4.82
CA PRO A 159 -3.40 17.07 5.36
C PRO A 159 -4.72 17.69 4.87
N GLY A 160 -5.46 18.29 5.80
CA GLY A 160 -6.74 18.94 5.48
C GLY A 160 -7.93 17.98 5.22
N LEU A 161 -7.74 16.66 5.29
CA LEU A 161 -8.81 15.68 5.12
C LEU A 161 -8.99 14.83 6.37
N HIS A 162 -10.23 14.70 6.84
CA HIS A 162 -10.56 13.78 7.92
C HIS A 162 -10.32 12.32 7.50
N ALA A 163 -9.85 11.47 8.44
CA ALA A 163 -9.50 10.08 8.15
C ALA A 163 -10.64 9.26 7.51
N LEU A 164 -11.91 9.53 7.85
CA LEU A 164 -13.07 8.89 7.20
C LEU A 164 -13.20 9.22 5.71
N GLY A 165 -12.86 10.45 5.33
CA GLY A 165 -12.82 10.84 3.90
C GLY A 165 -11.75 10.09 3.13
N LEU A 166 -10.56 9.94 3.74
CA LEU A 166 -9.47 9.15 3.15
C LEU A 166 -9.84 7.66 3.03
N VAL A 167 -10.44 7.07 4.08
CA VAL A 167 -10.98 5.69 4.05
C VAL A 167 -12.02 5.53 2.94
N GLY A 168 -12.96 6.48 2.80
CA GLY A 168 -13.96 6.45 1.75
C GLY A 168 -13.35 6.41 0.34
N ALA A 169 -12.38 7.29 0.08
CA ALA A 169 -11.66 7.33 -1.19
C ALA A 169 -10.85 6.04 -1.43
N ALA A 170 -10.13 5.54 -0.42
CA ALA A 170 -9.33 4.32 -0.51
C ALA A 170 -10.20 3.08 -0.78
N ASN A 171 -11.34 2.98 -0.12
CA ASN A 171 -12.29 1.88 -0.35
C ASN A 171 -12.86 1.83 -1.77
N GLN A 172 -13.03 2.99 -2.41
CA GLN A 172 -13.49 3.06 -3.79
C GLN A 172 -12.44 2.59 -4.80
N LEU A 173 -11.14 2.68 -4.46
CA LEU A 173 -10.07 2.18 -5.31
C LEU A 173 -10.08 0.66 -5.44
N ARG A 174 -10.51 -0.06 -4.40
CA ARG A 174 -10.48 -1.54 -4.34
C ARG A 174 -9.09 -2.12 -4.67
N ALA A 175 -8.03 -1.43 -4.25
CA ALA A 175 -6.64 -1.74 -4.62
C ALA A 175 -5.89 -2.54 -3.55
N GLY A 176 -6.55 -2.90 -2.43
CA GLY A 176 -5.92 -3.62 -1.34
C GLY A 176 -6.70 -3.51 -0.03
N GLY A 177 -6.04 -3.75 1.09
CA GLY A 177 -6.61 -3.59 2.42
C GLY A 177 -6.66 -2.14 2.85
N VAL A 178 -7.76 -1.75 3.52
CA VAL A 178 -7.99 -0.41 4.07
C VAL A 178 -8.47 -0.53 5.51
N GLY A 179 -7.72 0.03 6.45
CA GLY A 179 -8.05 0.05 7.87
C GLY A 179 -8.14 1.45 8.44
N LEU A 180 -9.09 1.70 9.34
CA LEU A 180 -9.21 2.95 10.06
C LEU A 180 -8.72 2.80 11.50
N TYR A 181 -7.64 3.48 11.83
CA TYR A 181 -7.15 3.58 13.21
C TYR A 181 -7.67 4.86 13.86
N ARG A 182 -8.50 4.67 14.89
CA ARG A 182 -9.14 5.75 15.64
C ARG A 182 -8.29 6.12 16.87
N GLY A 183 -8.34 7.38 17.27
CA GLY A 183 -7.62 7.88 18.45
C GLY A 183 -7.52 9.40 18.41
N ALA A 184 -6.65 9.97 19.23
CA ALA A 184 -6.40 11.41 19.26
C ALA A 184 -5.83 11.92 17.91
N SER A 185 -5.14 11.07 17.19
CA SER A 185 -4.56 11.36 15.87
C SER A 185 -4.90 10.23 14.90
N PRO A 186 -6.12 10.17 14.35
CA PRO A 186 -6.56 9.08 13.50
C PRO A 186 -5.76 9.02 12.20
N TYR A 187 -5.52 7.79 11.70
CA TYR A 187 -4.84 7.53 10.44
C TYR A 187 -5.45 6.34 9.69
N VAL A 188 -5.05 6.18 8.46
CA VAL A 188 -5.54 5.13 7.57
C VAL A 188 -4.40 4.20 7.21
N HIS A 189 -4.61 2.91 7.41
CA HIS A 189 -3.75 1.85 6.91
C HIS A 189 -4.13 1.51 5.48
N LEU A 190 -3.12 1.37 4.63
CA LEU A 190 -3.24 0.89 3.27
C LEU A 190 -2.26 -0.25 3.05
N ASP A 191 -2.65 -1.29 2.31
CA ASP A 191 -1.73 -2.38 1.94
C ASP A 191 -2.06 -2.97 0.57
N THR A 192 -1.11 -3.69 -0.02
CA THR A 192 -1.22 -4.36 -1.32
C THR A 192 -1.71 -5.80 -1.21
N GLY A 193 -2.39 -6.15 -0.13
CA GLY A 193 -3.02 -7.45 0.05
C GLY A 193 -4.38 -7.57 -0.63
N ALA A 194 -5.11 -8.62 -0.29
CA ALA A 194 -6.49 -8.78 -0.76
C ALA A 194 -7.39 -7.62 -0.31
N VAL A 195 -8.36 -7.26 -1.13
CA VAL A 195 -9.31 -6.18 -0.81
C VAL A 195 -10.10 -6.53 0.44
N ARG A 196 -9.92 -5.77 1.51
CA ARG A 196 -10.59 -5.92 2.81
C ARG A 196 -10.67 -4.58 3.54
N ARG A 197 -11.53 -4.52 4.57
CA ARG A 197 -11.80 -3.29 5.34
C ARG A 197 -11.96 -3.63 6.82
N TRP A 198 -11.49 -2.72 7.71
CA TRP A 198 -11.70 -2.82 9.17
C TRP A 198 -11.63 -1.49 9.88
#